data_706b714465e5700564a7b8c63c5cca58
#
_entry.id   706b714465e5700564a7b8c63c5cca58
#
_cell.length_a   1.000
_cell.length_b   1.000
_cell.length_c   1.000
_cell.angle_alpha   90.00
_cell.angle_beta   90.00
_cell.angle_gamma   90.00
#
_symmetry.space_group_name_H-M   'P 1'
#
loop_
_entity.id
_entity.type
_entity.pdbx_description
1 polymer ?
#
loop_
_entity_poly.entity_id
_entity_poly.type
_entity_poly.pdbx_seq_one_letter_code
_entity_poly.pdbx_strand_id
1 'polypeptide(L)'
;MMILPGAIALISPIIIGFLLGPEALGGFLAGATVSGVLLGMFQNNAGGAWDNAKKSFEKGVEINGEMHYKKSDPHKASVTGDTVGDPFKDTSGPSMNILIKLMSIVSLVMAPTLAKFHSNDGHIVEKRIFKAKKNPGFGAVKMDKSATYYSGISKLK
;
A
#
# COMPACT_ATOMS: atom_id res chain seq x y z
N MET A 1 18.08 -1.83 9.95
CA MET A 1 18.51 -1.90 8.53
C MET A 1 17.28 -1.65 7.64
N MET A 2 17.16 -0.45 7.02
CA MET A 2 15.99 -0.07 6.19
C MET A 2 16.28 -0.12 4.68
N ILE A 3 17.47 -0.59 4.28
CA ILE A 3 17.90 -0.60 2.87
C ILE A 3 17.02 -1.54 2.04
N LEU A 4 16.79 -2.75 2.51
CA LEU A 4 16.01 -3.74 1.76
C LEU A 4 14.53 -3.34 1.61
N PRO A 5 13.79 -2.95 2.68
CA PRO A 5 12.42 -2.44 2.54
C PRO A 5 12.34 -1.18 1.65
N GLY A 6 13.30 -0.27 1.77
CA GLY A 6 13.36 0.93 0.93
C GLY A 6 13.58 0.61 -0.54
N ALA A 7 14.48 -0.34 -0.86
CA ALA A 7 14.71 -0.80 -2.21
C ALA A 7 13.47 -1.46 -2.82
N ILE A 8 12.76 -2.31 -2.07
CA ILE A 8 11.52 -2.94 -2.50
C ILE A 8 10.45 -1.87 -2.79
N ALA A 9 10.30 -0.88 -1.90
CA ALA A 9 9.33 0.20 -2.08
C ALA A 9 9.61 1.08 -3.30
N LEU A 10 10.88 1.26 -3.69
CA LEU A 10 11.26 2.00 -4.89
C LEU A 10 11.08 1.19 -6.16
N ILE A 11 11.49 -0.07 -6.15
CA ILE A 11 11.55 -0.91 -7.34
C ILE A 11 10.17 -1.48 -7.72
N SER A 12 9.34 -1.82 -6.73
CA SER A 12 8.03 -2.45 -6.98
C SER A 12 7.09 -1.63 -7.86
N PRO A 13 6.86 -0.32 -7.64
CA PRO A 13 6.00 0.47 -8.53
C PRO A 13 6.58 0.59 -9.95
N ILE A 14 7.92 0.60 -10.09
CA ILE A 14 8.58 0.65 -11.39
C ILE A 14 8.28 -0.63 -12.18
N ILE A 15 8.52 -1.78 -11.57
CA ILE A 15 8.25 -3.08 -12.20
C ILE A 15 6.78 -3.21 -12.59
N ILE A 16 5.87 -2.93 -11.65
CA ILE A 16 4.42 -3.06 -11.87
C ILE A 16 3.95 -2.10 -12.96
N GLY A 17 4.39 -0.83 -12.93
CA GLY A 17 4.00 0.16 -13.91
C GLY A 17 4.43 -0.21 -15.35
N PHE A 18 5.67 -0.67 -15.53
CA PHE A 18 6.16 -1.02 -16.87
C PHE A 18 5.65 -2.36 -17.39
N LEU A 19 5.51 -3.39 -16.52
CA LEU A 19 5.08 -4.72 -16.95
C LEU A 19 3.55 -4.85 -17.04
N LEU A 20 2.81 -4.28 -16.10
CA LEU A 20 1.36 -4.47 -15.98
C LEU A 20 0.54 -3.24 -16.36
N GLY A 21 1.19 -2.09 -16.53
CA GLY A 21 0.55 -0.87 -16.98
C GLY A 21 0.10 0.07 -15.85
N PRO A 22 -0.37 1.28 -16.23
CA PRO A 22 -0.73 2.34 -15.29
C PRO A 22 -1.93 1.98 -14.41
N GLU A 23 -2.86 1.18 -14.90
CA GLU A 23 -4.06 0.76 -14.15
C GLU A 23 -3.71 -0.19 -13.01
N ALA A 24 -2.84 -1.17 -13.29
CA ALA A 24 -2.32 -2.09 -12.29
C ALA A 24 -1.49 -1.35 -11.24
N LEU A 25 -0.70 -0.34 -11.65
CA LEU A 25 0.04 0.52 -10.74
C LEU A 25 -0.91 1.30 -9.82
N GLY A 26 -2.02 1.84 -10.34
CA GLY A 26 -3.05 2.52 -9.55
C GLY A 26 -3.66 1.60 -8.50
N GLY A 27 -4.03 0.38 -8.88
CA GLY A 27 -4.55 -0.63 -7.95
C GLY A 27 -3.53 -1.04 -6.88
N PHE A 28 -2.26 -1.22 -7.27
CA PHE A 28 -1.17 -1.51 -6.34
C PHE A 28 -0.97 -0.39 -5.32
N LEU A 29 -0.96 0.87 -5.75
CA LEU A 29 -0.81 2.02 -4.85
C LEU A 29 -1.98 2.17 -3.89
N ALA A 30 -3.21 1.96 -4.36
CA ALA A 30 -4.40 1.98 -3.50
C ALA A 30 -4.31 0.92 -2.42
N GLY A 31 -4.00 -0.33 -2.78
CA GLY A 31 -3.82 -1.44 -1.84
C GLY A 31 -2.69 -1.21 -0.85
N ALA A 32 -1.52 -0.77 -1.33
CA ALA A 32 -0.36 -0.48 -0.49
C ALA A 32 -0.62 0.67 0.48
N THR A 33 -1.34 1.71 0.05
CA THR A 33 -1.71 2.85 0.91
C THR A 33 -2.67 2.43 2.00
N VAL A 34 -3.74 1.74 1.68
CA VAL A 34 -4.74 1.29 2.66
C VAL A 34 -4.11 0.35 3.69
N SER A 35 -3.43 -0.69 3.24
CA SER A 35 -2.79 -1.66 4.14
C SER A 35 -1.68 -1.03 4.98
N GLY A 36 -0.86 -0.17 4.38
CA GLY A 36 0.23 0.51 5.06
C GLY A 36 -0.24 1.53 6.10
N VAL A 37 -1.32 2.28 5.84
CA VAL A 37 -1.92 3.20 6.83
C VAL A 37 -2.52 2.42 8.00
N LEU A 38 -3.27 1.36 7.72
CA LEU A 38 -3.85 0.52 8.78
C LEU A 38 -2.76 -0.12 9.65
N LEU A 39 -1.72 -0.67 9.04
CA LEU A 39 -0.60 -1.29 9.75
C LEU A 39 0.19 -0.26 10.56
N GLY A 40 0.44 0.92 10.01
CA GLY A 40 1.13 2.01 10.71
C GLY A 40 0.34 2.50 11.94
N MET A 41 -0.98 2.67 11.82
CA MET A 41 -1.84 3.02 12.95
C MET A 41 -1.86 1.91 14.01
N PHE A 42 -1.96 0.65 13.59
CA PHE A 42 -1.92 -0.49 14.51
C PHE A 42 -0.61 -0.51 15.32
N GLN A 43 0.53 -0.40 14.65
CA GLN A 43 1.84 -0.43 15.30
C GLN A 43 2.04 0.72 16.29
N ASN A 44 1.64 1.94 15.92
CA ASN A 44 1.73 3.09 16.80
C ASN A 44 0.81 2.95 18.02
N ASN A 45 -0.42 2.50 17.83
CA ASN A 45 -1.38 2.32 18.92
C ASN A 45 -0.97 1.17 19.85
N ALA A 46 -0.54 0.05 19.32
CA ALA A 46 -0.08 -1.10 20.11
C ALA A 46 1.16 -0.73 20.94
N GLY A 47 2.17 -0.07 20.32
CA GLY A 47 3.35 0.40 21.02
C GLY A 47 3.03 1.43 22.10
N GLY A 48 2.13 2.40 21.80
CA GLY A 48 1.68 3.40 22.76
C GLY A 48 0.89 2.80 23.92
N ALA A 49 0.07 1.77 23.67
CA ALA A 49 -0.69 1.09 24.72
C ALA A 49 0.22 0.41 25.74
N TRP A 50 1.27 -0.26 25.32
CA TRP A 50 2.23 -0.90 26.24
C TRP A 50 3.04 0.11 27.04
N ASP A 51 3.47 1.21 26.43
CA ASP A 51 4.15 2.30 27.14
C ASP A 51 3.23 2.94 28.21
N ASN A 52 1.96 3.17 27.88
CA ASN A 52 0.98 3.67 28.82
C ASN A 52 0.69 2.68 29.96
N ALA A 53 0.59 1.38 29.66
CA ALA A 53 0.40 0.35 30.66
C ALA A 53 1.57 0.34 31.66
N LYS A 54 2.80 0.36 31.19
CA LYS A 54 4.01 0.45 32.04
C LYS A 54 3.96 1.68 32.95
N LYS A 55 3.69 2.86 32.39
CA LYS A 55 3.59 4.12 33.16
C LYS A 55 2.45 4.11 34.18
N SER A 56 1.35 3.42 33.89
CA SER A 56 0.24 3.27 34.83
C SER A 56 0.66 2.48 36.06
N PHE A 57 1.34 1.35 35.91
CA PHE A 57 1.87 0.57 37.03
C PHE A 57 2.94 1.32 37.84
N GLU A 58 3.67 2.24 37.24
CA GLU A 58 4.62 3.09 37.97
C GLU A 58 3.91 4.04 38.96
N LYS A 59 2.68 4.43 38.62
CA LYS A 59 1.81 5.26 39.51
C LYS A 59 1.00 4.45 40.52
N GLY A 60 0.82 3.18 40.25
CA GLY A 60 -0.05 2.26 41.01
C GLY A 60 -1.38 2.00 40.29
N VAL A 61 -1.71 0.75 40.12
CA VAL A 61 -2.96 0.28 39.51
C VAL A 61 -3.60 -0.74 40.45
N GLU A 62 -4.87 -0.57 40.73
CA GLU A 62 -5.68 -1.54 41.47
C GLU A 62 -6.20 -2.61 40.50
N ILE A 63 -5.90 -3.87 40.79
CA ILE A 63 -6.41 -5.03 40.06
C ILE A 63 -7.01 -6.01 41.07
N ASN A 64 -8.29 -6.32 40.94
CA ASN A 64 -9.01 -7.26 41.82
C ASN A 64 -8.92 -6.89 43.32
N GLY A 65 -8.85 -5.61 43.64
CA GLY A 65 -8.77 -5.12 45.05
C GLY A 65 -7.32 -5.08 45.59
N GLU A 66 -6.31 -5.44 44.82
CA GLU A 66 -4.90 -5.34 45.19
C GLU A 66 -4.20 -4.21 44.41
N MET A 67 -3.44 -3.39 45.12
CA MET A 67 -2.65 -2.32 44.52
C MET A 67 -1.31 -2.86 44.01
N HIS A 68 -1.10 -2.73 42.70
CA HIS A 68 0.14 -3.12 42.02
C HIS A 68 0.98 -1.89 41.65
N TYR A 69 2.22 -1.88 42.08
CA TYR A 69 3.17 -0.80 41.84
C TYR A 69 4.36 -1.25 40.98
N LYS A 70 5.29 -0.35 40.78
CA LYS A 70 6.58 -0.62 40.13
C LYS A 70 7.25 -1.88 40.72
N LYS A 71 7.77 -2.74 39.86
CA LYS A 71 8.38 -4.05 40.17
C LYS A 71 7.40 -5.20 40.50
N SER A 72 6.11 -4.98 40.54
CA SER A 72 5.12 -6.07 40.59
C SER A 72 5.17 -6.95 39.33
N ASP A 73 4.61 -8.15 39.37
CA ASP A 73 4.60 -9.03 38.20
C ASP A 73 3.80 -8.47 37.02
N PRO A 74 2.61 -7.81 37.22
CA PRO A 74 1.96 -7.09 36.13
C PRO A 74 2.81 -5.96 35.54
N HIS A 75 3.57 -5.23 36.36
CA HIS A 75 4.51 -4.23 35.87
C HIS A 75 5.60 -4.85 35.00
N LYS A 76 6.23 -5.97 35.43
CA LYS A 76 7.25 -6.67 34.61
C LYS A 76 6.69 -7.13 33.28
N ALA A 77 5.47 -7.65 33.26
CA ALA A 77 4.79 -8.05 32.02
C ALA A 77 4.57 -6.84 31.09
N SER A 78 4.16 -5.69 31.63
CA SER A 78 3.99 -4.45 30.84
C SER A 78 5.32 -3.92 30.30
N VAL A 79 6.42 -4.06 31.02
CA VAL A 79 7.78 -3.71 30.54
C VAL A 79 8.21 -4.60 29.38
N THR A 80 7.90 -5.89 29.45
CA THR A 80 8.16 -6.82 28.32
C THR A 80 7.35 -6.42 27.08
N GLY A 81 6.07 -6.08 27.26
CA GLY A 81 5.22 -5.58 26.19
C GLY A 81 5.75 -4.26 25.57
N ASP A 82 6.18 -3.32 26.42
CA ASP A 82 6.78 -2.05 25.99
C ASP A 82 8.08 -2.26 25.19
N THR A 83 8.91 -3.21 25.60
CA THR A 83 10.15 -3.57 24.87
C THR A 83 9.84 -4.05 23.43
N VAL A 84 8.72 -4.75 23.23
CA VAL A 84 8.24 -5.15 21.90
C VAL A 84 7.56 -3.96 21.20
N GLY A 85 6.83 -3.14 21.93
CA GLY A 85 6.07 -2.00 21.43
C GLY A 85 6.92 -0.82 20.97
N ASP A 86 8.07 -0.59 21.59
CA ASP A 86 8.99 0.50 21.24
C ASP A 86 9.44 0.47 19.77
N PRO A 87 9.94 -0.65 19.20
CA PRO A 87 10.22 -0.74 17.78
C PRO A 87 9.01 -0.47 16.89
N PHE A 88 7.80 -0.81 17.32
CA PHE A 88 6.59 -0.56 16.54
C PHE A 88 6.27 0.93 16.46
N LYS A 89 6.26 1.64 17.58
CA LYS A 89 5.91 3.07 17.61
C LYS A 89 7.04 3.97 17.11
N ASP A 90 8.29 3.64 17.42
CA ASP A 90 9.42 4.55 17.21
C ASP A 90 10.19 4.28 15.91
N THR A 91 10.07 3.06 15.34
CA THR A 91 10.79 2.67 14.12
C THR A 91 9.86 2.25 13.00
N SER A 92 9.10 1.20 13.18
CA SER A 92 8.32 0.55 12.11
C SER A 92 7.13 1.41 11.69
N GLY A 93 6.35 1.96 12.63
CA GLY A 93 5.21 2.82 12.33
C GLY A 93 5.59 4.07 11.52
N PRO A 94 6.54 4.89 11.99
CA PRO A 94 7.05 6.04 11.22
C PRO A 94 7.64 5.65 9.87
N SER A 95 8.35 4.53 9.78
CA SER A 95 8.93 4.03 8.52
C SER A 95 7.88 3.70 7.47
N MET A 96 6.74 3.09 7.86
CA MET A 96 5.63 2.81 6.95
C MET A 96 5.12 4.07 6.25
N ASN A 97 4.98 5.17 7.00
CA ASN A 97 4.56 6.45 6.45
C ASN A 97 5.54 6.98 5.38
N ILE A 98 6.84 6.82 5.63
CA ILE A 98 7.88 7.23 4.67
C ILE A 98 7.84 6.36 3.42
N LEU A 99 7.72 5.04 3.56
CA LEU A 99 7.69 4.11 2.43
C LEU A 99 6.48 4.33 1.53
N ILE A 100 5.29 4.57 2.08
CA ILE A 100 4.07 4.88 1.32
C ILE A 100 4.27 6.17 0.50
N LYS A 101 4.80 7.22 1.12
CA LYS A 101 5.08 8.48 0.42
C LYS A 101 6.10 8.30 -0.70
N LEU A 102 7.15 7.53 -0.45
CA LEU A 102 8.19 7.25 -1.44
C LEU A 102 7.62 6.52 -2.67
N MET A 103 6.82 5.47 -2.46
CA MET A 103 6.12 4.76 -3.53
C MET A 103 5.20 5.68 -4.34
N SER A 104 4.44 6.53 -3.66
CA SER A 104 3.52 7.47 -4.30
C SER A 104 4.26 8.51 -5.15
N ILE A 105 5.37 9.06 -4.67
CA ILE A 105 6.21 10.03 -5.41
C ILE A 105 6.81 9.37 -6.66
N VAL A 106 7.39 8.18 -6.53
CA VAL A 106 7.96 7.44 -7.67
C VAL A 106 6.90 7.18 -8.73
N SER A 107 5.73 6.72 -8.32
CA SER A 107 4.63 6.44 -9.24
C SER A 107 4.12 7.69 -9.95
N LEU A 108 4.03 8.82 -9.24
CA LEU A 108 3.61 10.09 -9.82
C LEU A 108 4.61 10.60 -10.87
N VAL A 109 5.92 10.51 -10.58
CA VAL A 109 6.98 10.90 -11.51
C VAL A 109 6.98 10.02 -12.77
N MET A 110 6.67 8.73 -12.62
CA MET A 110 6.63 7.79 -13.73
C MET A 110 5.34 7.86 -14.56
N ALA A 111 4.24 8.37 -14.02
CA ALA A 111 2.93 8.37 -14.66
C ALA A 111 2.94 8.93 -16.10
N PRO A 112 3.58 10.09 -16.42
CA PRO A 112 3.64 10.61 -17.79
C PRO A 112 4.38 9.69 -18.75
N THR A 113 5.44 9.04 -18.26
CA THR A 113 6.23 8.08 -19.08
C THR A 113 5.43 6.83 -19.38
N LEU A 114 4.77 6.26 -18.38
CA LEU A 114 3.89 5.09 -18.51
C LEU A 114 2.73 5.35 -19.47
N ALA A 115 2.11 6.53 -19.38
CA ALA A 115 1.04 6.94 -20.29
C ALA A 115 1.50 6.95 -21.74
N LYS A 116 2.72 7.42 -22.03
CA LYS A 116 3.30 7.40 -23.39
C LYS A 116 3.58 5.97 -23.89
N PHE A 117 4.12 5.10 -23.03
CA PHE A 117 4.41 3.71 -23.41
C PHE A 117 3.14 2.93 -23.73
N HIS A 118 2.10 3.05 -22.91
CA HIS A 118 0.85 2.29 -23.07
C HIS A 118 -0.14 2.94 -24.05
N SER A 119 -0.03 4.23 -24.37
CA SER A 119 -0.88 4.86 -25.39
C SER A 119 -0.61 4.31 -26.80
N ASN A 120 0.60 3.86 -27.08
CA ASN A 120 0.93 3.19 -28.34
C ASN A 120 0.20 1.85 -28.50
N ASP A 121 0.01 1.09 -27.45
CA ASP A 121 -0.73 -0.18 -27.46
C ASP A 121 -2.23 0.03 -27.66
N GLY A 122 -2.80 1.07 -27.04
CA GLY A 122 -4.19 1.47 -27.25
C GLY A 122 -4.50 1.84 -28.71
N HIS A 123 -3.63 2.57 -29.37
CA HIS A 123 -3.76 2.90 -30.79
C HIS A 123 -3.66 1.70 -31.72
N ILE A 124 -2.90 0.69 -31.35
CA ILE A 124 -2.79 -0.57 -32.13
C ILE A 124 -4.08 -1.37 -32.03
N VAL A 125 -4.66 -1.45 -30.83
CA VAL A 125 -5.92 -2.15 -30.59
C VAL A 125 -7.08 -1.45 -31.30
N GLU A 126 -7.17 -0.13 -31.21
CA GLU A 126 -8.20 0.67 -31.90
C GLU A 126 -8.11 0.54 -33.42
N LYS A 127 -6.91 0.61 -33.99
CA LYS A 127 -6.67 0.37 -35.43
C LYS A 127 -7.04 -1.05 -35.86
N ARG A 128 -6.79 -2.06 -35.04
CA ARG A 128 -7.17 -3.45 -35.32
C ARG A 128 -8.69 -3.65 -35.27
N ILE A 129 -9.38 -3.04 -34.32
CA ILE A 129 -10.85 -3.07 -34.20
C ILE A 129 -11.49 -2.36 -35.39
N PHE A 130 -10.97 -1.18 -35.79
CA PHE A 130 -11.47 -0.42 -36.93
C PHE A 130 -11.27 -1.18 -38.26
N LYS A 131 -10.12 -1.86 -38.41
CA LYS A 131 -9.80 -2.67 -39.61
C LYS A 131 -10.66 -3.95 -39.66
N ALA A 132 -10.95 -4.58 -38.53
CA ALA A 132 -11.86 -5.73 -38.43
C ALA A 132 -13.33 -5.34 -38.72
N LYS A 133 -13.77 -4.15 -38.31
CA LYS A 133 -15.11 -3.62 -38.59
C LYS A 133 -15.30 -3.23 -40.05
N LYS A 134 -14.23 -2.86 -40.75
CA LYS A 134 -14.27 -2.47 -42.17
C LYS A 134 -14.20 -3.66 -43.13
N ASN A 135 -13.74 -4.83 -42.68
CA ASN A 135 -13.68 -6.06 -43.45
C ASN A 135 -14.31 -7.24 -42.68
N PRO A 136 -15.65 -7.40 -42.73
CA PRO A 136 -16.37 -8.44 -42.00
C PRO A 136 -16.14 -9.88 -42.51
N GLY A 137 -15.29 -10.04 -43.56
CA GLY A 137 -15.00 -11.35 -44.16
C GLY A 137 -13.76 -12.09 -43.60
N PHE A 138 -13.04 -11.54 -42.66
CA PHE A 138 -11.84 -12.20 -42.10
C PHE A 138 -12.05 -12.55 -40.64
N GLY A 139 -12.49 -13.81 -40.40
CA GLY A 139 -12.44 -14.52 -39.11
C GLY A 139 -13.07 -13.79 -37.92
N ALA A 140 -14.24 -14.22 -37.48
CA ALA A 140 -14.83 -13.81 -36.21
C ALA A 140 -13.87 -14.18 -35.07
N VAL A 141 -13.02 -13.22 -34.65
CA VAL A 141 -12.30 -13.30 -33.41
C VAL A 141 -13.33 -13.11 -32.29
N LYS A 142 -13.56 -14.13 -31.47
CA LYS A 142 -14.34 -14.05 -30.25
C LYS A 142 -13.89 -12.80 -29.48
N MET A 143 -14.73 -11.78 -29.42
CA MET A 143 -14.46 -10.58 -28.62
C MET A 143 -14.44 -10.99 -27.15
N ASP A 144 -13.28 -10.91 -26.52
CA ASP A 144 -13.17 -10.97 -25.08
C ASP A 144 -13.90 -9.75 -24.49
N LYS A 145 -14.72 -9.98 -23.46
CA LYS A 145 -15.55 -8.96 -22.81
C LYS A 145 -14.75 -7.81 -22.17
N SER A 146 -13.42 -7.93 -22.06
CA SER A 146 -12.52 -6.89 -21.59
C SER A 146 -12.38 -5.70 -22.55
N ALA A 147 -12.61 -5.88 -23.86
CA ALA A 147 -12.49 -4.81 -24.85
C ALA A 147 -13.63 -3.79 -24.83
N THR A 148 -14.74 -4.08 -24.14
CA THR A 148 -15.93 -3.21 -24.08
C THR A 148 -15.80 -2.09 -23.05
N TYR A 149 -14.85 -2.21 -22.11
CA TYR A 149 -14.70 -1.24 -21.01
C TYR A 149 -14.14 0.13 -21.47
N TYR A 150 -13.33 0.14 -22.53
CA TYR A 150 -12.67 1.37 -23.02
C TYR A 150 -13.51 2.23 -23.97
N SER A 151 -14.59 1.68 -24.53
CA SER A 151 -15.45 2.42 -25.49
C SER A 151 -16.40 3.42 -24.78
N GLY A 152 -16.61 3.29 -23.48
CA GLY A 152 -17.53 4.14 -22.71
C GLY A 152 -16.97 5.52 -22.34
N ILE A 153 -15.65 5.66 -22.29
CA ILE A 153 -15.00 6.89 -21.79
C ILE A 153 -14.86 7.98 -22.87
N SER A 154 -14.88 7.62 -24.16
CA SER A 154 -14.73 8.59 -25.24
C SER A 154 -16.01 9.38 -25.57
N LYS A 155 -17.15 9.06 -24.95
CA LYS A 155 -18.44 9.76 -25.17
C LYS A 155 -18.80 10.81 -24.12
N LEU A 156 -17.88 11.10 -23.17
CA LEU A 156 -18.06 12.15 -22.16
C LEU A 156 -17.14 13.36 -22.46
N LYS A 157 -17.24 13.89 -23.66
CA LYS A 157 -16.80 15.25 -24.00
C LYS A 157 -17.90 15.94 -24.77
#